data_c259d7c1978a10f2d3662c043015e94f
#
_entry.id   c259d7c1978a10f2d3662c043015e94f
#
_cell.length_a   1.000
_cell.length_b   1.000
_cell.length_c   1.000
_cell.angle_alpha   90.00
_cell.angle_beta   90.00
_cell.angle_gamma   90.00
#
_symmetry.space_group_name_H-M   'P 1'
#
loop_
_entity.id
_entity.type
_entity.pdbx_description
1 polymer ?
#
loop_
_entity_poly.entity_id
_entity_poly.type
_entity_poly.pdbx_seq_one_letter_code
_entity_poly.pdbx_strand_id
1 'polypeptide(L)'
;MEFQRVHQQLLQSHHLFEPLSPVQLQELLASSDLINLDKGAYVFRQGEPAHAFYYLISGCVKIYRLTPEGQEKILEVTNERNTFAEA
;
A
#
# COMPACT_ATOMS: atom_id res chain seq x y z
N MET A 1 9.45 -4.71 11.70
CA MET A 1 9.47 -5.79 10.70
C MET A 1 10.40 -5.40 9.57
N GLU A 2 11.24 -6.29 9.13
CA GLU A 2 12.28 -5.97 8.15
C GLU A 2 11.89 -6.47 6.76
N PHE A 3 12.33 -5.72 5.74
CA PHE A 3 12.20 -6.15 4.36
C PHE A 3 13.11 -7.33 4.08
N GLN A 4 12.59 -8.33 3.39
CA GLN A 4 13.32 -9.50 2.95
C GLN A 4 13.58 -9.45 1.45
N ARG A 5 14.46 -10.34 0.97
CA ARG A 5 14.78 -10.41 -0.45
C ARG A 5 13.54 -10.62 -1.33
N VAL A 6 12.59 -11.42 -0.85
CA VAL A 6 11.34 -11.65 -1.58
C VAL A 6 10.55 -10.37 -1.79
N HIS A 7 10.56 -9.47 -0.82
CA HIS A 7 9.88 -8.17 -0.94
C HIS A 7 10.52 -7.32 -2.02
N GLN A 8 11.87 -7.30 -2.07
CA GLN A 8 12.58 -6.58 -3.11
C GLN A 8 12.25 -7.11 -4.50
N GLN A 9 12.21 -8.43 -4.65
CA GLN A 9 11.88 -9.07 -5.92
C GLN A 9 10.46 -8.72 -6.38
N LEU A 10 9.51 -8.74 -5.47
CA LEU A 10 8.12 -8.37 -5.78
C LEU A 10 8.03 -6.92 -6.25
N LEU A 11 8.72 -6.02 -5.57
CA LEU A 11 8.72 -4.60 -5.95
C LEU A 11 9.40 -4.38 -7.29
N GLN A 12 10.52 -5.05 -7.54
CA GLN A 12 11.23 -4.91 -8.81
C GLN A 12 10.41 -5.34 -10.01
N SER A 13 9.48 -6.27 -9.82
CA SER A 13 8.61 -6.74 -10.91
C SER A 13 7.42 -5.82 -11.17
N HIS A 14 7.17 -4.85 -10.30
CA HIS A 14 6.05 -3.92 -10.46
C HIS A 14 6.45 -2.78 -11.40
N HIS A 15 5.55 -2.41 -12.30
CA HIS A 15 5.83 -1.40 -13.35
C HIS A 15 6.29 -0.04 -12.82
N LEU A 16 5.89 0.35 -11.61
CA LEU A 16 6.32 1.61 -10.99
C LEU A 16 7.78 1.56 -10.52
N PHE A 17 8.27 0.38 -10.13
CA PHE A 17 9.58 0.23 -9.51
C PHE A 17 10.59 -0.42 -10.45
N GLU A 18 10.14 -1.03 -11.52
CA GLU A 18 11.02 -1.69 -12.50
C GLU A 18 12.12 -0.78 -13.02
N PRO A 19 11.85 0.53 -13.32
CA PRO A 19 12.89 1.41 -13.82
C PRO A 19 13.97 1.78 -12.80
N LEU A 20 13.76 1.47 -11.53
CA LEU A 20 14.72 1.83 -10.50
C LEU A 20 15.94 0.93 -10.52
N SER A 21 17.12 1.52 -10.36
CA SER A 21 18.34 0.76 -10.14
C SER A 21 18.30 0.07 -8.76
N PRO A 22 19.16 -0.94 -8.54
CA PRO A 22 19.22 -1.57 -7.21
C PRO A 22 19.50 -0.57 -6.08
N VAL A 23 20.35 0.43 -6.33
CA VAL A 23 20.65 1.46 -5.34
C VAL A 23 19.41 2.31 -5.05
N GLN A 24 18.71 2.73 -6.11
CA GLN A 24 17.49 3.53 -5.96
C GLN A 24 16.40 2.76 -5.22
N LEU A 25 16.24 1.47 -5.52
CA LEU A 25 15.27 0.64 -4.82
C LEU A 25 15.62 0.50 -3.35
N GLN A 26 16.90 0.33 -3.01
CA GLN A 26 17.32 0.27 -1.62
C GLN A 26 17.07 1.58 -0.89
N GLU A 27 17.29 2.70 -1.52
CA GLU A 27 16.97 4.00 -0.95
C GLU A 27 15.48 4.16 -0.67
N LEU A 28 14.65 3.70 -1.60
CA LEU A 28 13.20 3.71 -1.42
C LEU A 28 12.80 2.84 -0.22
N LEU A 29 13.34 1.63 -0.14
CA LEU A 29 13.04 0.71 0.96
C LEU A 29 13.53 1.24 2.31
N ALA A 30 14.66 1.95 2.31
CA ALA A 30 15.18 2.54 3.54
C ALA A 30 14.25 3.61 4.14
N SER A 31 13.43 4.27 3.30
CA SER A 31 12.46 5.25 3.74
C SER A 31 11.04 4.69 3.85
N SER A 32 10.90 3.37 3.74
CA SER A 32 9.61 2.69 3.75
C SER A 32 9.47 1.80 4.97
N ASP A 33 8.25 1.52 5.35
CA ASP A 33 7.94 0.60 6.45
C ASP A 33 7.15 -0.59 5.92
N LEU A 34 7.47 -1.75 6.45
CA LEU A 34 6.71 -2.96 6.22
C LEU A 34 5.68 -3.11 7.34
N ILE A 35 4.41 -3.12 6.97
CA ILE A 35 3.31 -3.14 7.92
C ILE A 35 2.52 -4.42 7.76
N ASN A 36 2.24 -5.09 8.87
CA ASN A 36 1.32 -6.22 8.95
C ASN A 36 0.05 -5.78 9.67
N LEU A 37 -1.08 -5.98 9.03
CA LEU A 37 -2.37 -5.60 9.60
C LEU A 37 -3.29 -6.80 9.67
N ASP A 38 -4.05 -6.88 10.77
CA ASP A 38 -5.09 -7.88 10.91
C ASP A 38 -6.28 -7.55 10.01
N LYS A 39 -7.05 -8.58 9.72
CA LYS A 39 -8.28 -8.43 8.96
C LYS A 39 -9.19 -7.40 9.65
N GLY A 40 -9.68 -6.44 8.87
CA GLY A 40 -10.55 -5.38 9.36
C GLY A 40 -9.83 -4.16 9.92
N ALA A 41 -8.50 -4.20 10.02
CA ALA A 41 -7.74 -3.04 10.48
C ALA A 41 -7.74 -1.93 9.41
N TYR A 42 -7.64 -0.70 9.87
CA TYR A 42 -7.57 0.45 8.98
C TYR A 42 -6.13 0.78 8.64
N VAL A 43 -5.85 1.00 7.35
CA VAL A 43 -4.57 1.56 6.90
C VAL A 43 -4.56 3.06 7.16
N PHE A 44 -5.65 3.73 6.79
CA PHE A 44 -5.87 5.14 7.08
C PHE A 44 -7.38 5.40 7.12
N ARG A 45 -7.76 6.55 7.64
CA ARG A 45 -9.15 6.97 7.74
C ARG A 45 -9.35 8.31 7.06
N GLN A 46 -10.58 8.60 6.70
CA GLN A 46 -10.96 9.89 6.13
C GLN A 46 -10.53 11.04 7.04
N GLY A 47 -9.96 12.08 6.46
CA GLY A 47 -9.49 13.24 7.20
C GLY A 47 -8.06 13.15 7.68
N GLU A 48 -7.44 11.97 7.62
CA GLU A 48 -6.02 11.85 7.95
C GLU A 48 -5.17 12.41 6.82
N PRO A 49 -4.07 13.12 7.14
CA PRO A 49 -3.17 13.63 6.10
C PRO A 49 -2.56 12.49 5.30
N ALA A 50 -2.48 12.67 3.98
CA ALA A 50 -1.83 11.70 3.12
C ALA A 50 -0.32 11.95 3.13
N HIS A 51 0.45 11.02 3.69
CA HIS A 51 1.91 11.12 3.79
C HIS A 51 2.64 10.09 2.95
N ALA A 52 1.92 9.11 2.42
CA ALA A 52 2.54 7.98 1.77
C ALA A 52 1.62 7.38 0.69
N PHE A 53 2.22 6.65 -0.20
CA PHE A 53 1.48 5.68 -0.99
C PHE A 53 1.82 4.28 -0.48
N TYR A 54 1.03 3.30 -0.89
CA TYR A 54 1.12 1.95 -0.35
C TYR A 54 1.26 0.93 -1.47
N TYR A 55 2.05 -0.10 -1.20
CA TYR A 55 2.13 -1.29 -2.04
C TYR A 55 1.58 -2.46 -1.26
N LEU A 56 0.59 -3.13 -1.81
CA LEU A 56 -0.04 -4.27 -1.15
C LEU A 56 0.69 -5.55 -1.54
N ILE A 57 1.42 -6.12 -0.59
CA ILE A 57 2.20 -7.34 -0.80
C ILE A 57 1.27 -8.54 -0.85
N SER A 58 0.34 -8.63 0.09
CA SER A 58 -0.63 -9.72 0.16
C SER A 58 -1.94 -9.24 0.75
N GLY A 59 -3.01 -9.92 0.44
CA GLY A 59 -4.33 -9.60 0.96
C GLY A 59 -5.15 -8.73 0.02
N CYS A 60 -6.07 -7.99 0.61
CA CYS A 60 -6.99 -7.13 -0.11
C CYS A 60 -7.32 -5.90 0.73
N VAL A 61 -7.34 -4.75 0.09
CA VAL A 61 -7.68 -3.48 0.74
C VAL A 61 -8.89 -2.88 0.06
N LYS A 62 -9.81 -2.42 0.87
CA LYS A 62 -11.02 -1.74 0.41
C LYS A 62 -10.93 -0.27 0.80
N ILE A 63 -11.13 0.63 -0.17
CA ILE A 63 -11.26 2.05 0.06
C ILE A 63 -12.73 2.41 -0.08
N TYR A 64 -13.29 3.00 0.94
CA TYR A 64 -14.70 3.31 0.95
C TYR A 64 -14.98 4.62 1.68
N ARG A 65 -16.17 5.12 1.48
CA ARG A 65 -16.70 6.30 2.15
C ARG A 65 -18.02 5.93 2.78
N LEU A 66 -18.30 6.49 3.96
CA LEU A 66 -19.62 6.35 4.56
C LEU A 66 -20.56 7.42 4.03
N THR A 67 -21.78 7.00 3.71
CA THR A 67 -22.85 7.95 3.38
C THR A 67 -23.41 8.57 4.66
N PRO A 68 -24.19 9.66 4.56
CA PRO A 68 -24.86 10.22 5.75
C PRO A 68 -25.74 9.21 6.49
N GLU A 69 -26.26 8.20 5.79
CA GLU A 69 -27.07 7.13 6.37
C GLU A 69 -26.22 6.02 6.99
N GLY A 70 -24.90 6.14 6.95
CA GLY A 70 -24.00 5.15 7.52
C GLY A 70 -23.71 3.96 6.64
N GLN A 71 -24.08 4.01 5.37
CA GLN A 71 -23.79 2.92 4.43
C GLN A 71 -22.39 3.10 3.81
N GLU A 72 -21.73 2.00 3.56
CA GLU A 72 -20.44 2.01 2.86
C GLU A 72 -20.65 2.18 1.36
N LYS A 73 -19.95 3.16 0.79
CA LYS A 73 -19.82 3.29 -0.66
C LYS A 73 -18.40 2.96 -1.05
N ILE A 74 -18.21 1.82 -1.70
CA ILE A 74 -16.89 1.34 -2.10
C ILE A 74 -16.40 2.16 -3.29
N LEU A 75 -15.22 2.75 -3.15
CA LEU A 75 -14.58 3.53 -4.19
C LEU A 75 -13.56 2.70 -4.95
N GLU A 76 -12.87 1.81 -4.26
CA GLU A 76 -11.82 1.00 -4.86
C GLU A 76 -11.59 -0.25 -4.03
N VAL A 77 -11.25 -1.34 -4.70
CA VAL A 77 -10.75 -2.55 -4.08
C VAL A 77 -9.39 -2.85 -4.70
N THR A 78 -8.37 -2.94 -3.87
CA THR A 78 -7.00 -3.21 -4.31
C THR A 78 -6.60 -4.60 -3.89
N ASN A 79 -6.18 -5.39 -4.86
CA ASN A 79 -5.65 -6.73 -4.64
C ASN A 79 -4.14 -6.69 -4.50
N GLU A 80 -3.56 -7.82 -4.09
CA GLU A 80 -2.11 -7.91 -3.88
C GLU A 80 -1.30 -7.54 -5.11
N ARG A 81 -0.09 -7.07 -4.87
CA ARG A 81 0.88 -6.61 -5.88
C ARG A 81 0.43 -5.38 -6.65
N ASN A 82 -0.43 -4.60 -6.04
CA ASN A 82 -0.84 -3.32 -6.58
C ASN A 82 -0.55 -2.21 -5.60
N THR A 83 -0.39 -1.01 -6.14
CA THR A 83 -0.26 0.18 -5.30
C THR A 83 -1.62 0.82 -5.10
N PHE A 84 -1.77 1.46 -3.98
CA PHE A 84 -2.84 2.41 -3.77
C PHE A 84 -2.23 3.64 -3.13
N ALA A 85 -2.59 4.78 -3.64
CA ALA A 85 -2.06 6.03 -3.15
C ALA A 85 -3.21 6.91 -2.78
N GLU A 86 -3.00 7.58 -1.71
CA GLU A 86 -4.02 8.41 -1.22
C GLU A 86 -3.56 9.85 -1.11
N ALA A 87 -4.06 10.63 -1.93
CA ALA A 87 -3.83 12.06 -1.92
C ALA A 87 -5.01 12.76 -1.27
#